data_b57ec5b120f794a62541de0936aa7397
#
_entry.id   b57ec5b120f794a62541de0936aa7397
#
_cell.length_a   1.000
_cell.length_b   1.000
_cell.length_c   1.000
_cell.angle_alpha   90.00
_cell.angle_beta   90.00
_cell.angle_gamma   90.00
#
_symmetry.space_group_name_H-M   'P 1'
#
loop_
_entity.id
_entity.type
_entity.pdbx_description
1 polymer ?
#
loop_
_entity_poly.entity_id
_entity_poly.type
_entity_poly.pdbx_seq_one_letter_code
_entity_poly.pdbx_strand_id
1 'polypeptide(L)'
;MDNKREGNNPLILLKIQTKQGVSFNDKVRAITSFNEKGVFDVLPQHENFISVIKDKIIIHTKDGIDKEMKIDSGVLKVQENEAHIFLGITETSV
;
A
#
# COMPACT_ATOMS: atom_id res chain seq x y z
N MET A 1 -29.05 10.73 -7.76
CA MET A 1 -28.52 10.66 -7.74
C MET A 1 -27.78 10.41 -7.50
N ASP A 2 -27.36 10.29 -7.16
CA ASP A 2 -26.56 10.03 -6.81
C ASP A 2 -25.76 9.39 -7.29
N ASN A 3 -25.73 9.03 -7.82
CA ASN A 3 -24.99 8.36 -8.48
C ASN A 3 -23.68 8.87 -8.58
N LYS A 4 -23.51 9.77 -8.48
CA LYS A 4 -22.38 10.29 -8.49
C LYS A 4 -21.54 9.73 -7.56
N ARG A 5 -22.04 9.19 -6.66
CA ARG A 5 -21.29 8.63 -5.73
C ARG A 5 -20.55 7.55 -6.21
N GLU A 6 -20.97 6.85 -7.14
CA GLU A 6 -20.26 5.78 -7.50
C GLU A 6 -19.09 6.22 -8.20
N GLY A 7 -19.07 7.22 -8.89
CA GLY A 7 -17.88 7.65 -9.56
C GLY A 7 -16.94 8.33 -8.61
N ASN A 8 -17.37 8.49 -7.38
CA ASN A 8 -16.56 9.20 -6.43
C ASN A 8 -15.96 8.38 -5.33
N ASN A 9 -15.81 7.11 -5.56
CA ASN A 9 -15.15 6.29 -4.57
C ASN A 9 -13.74 6.81 -4.38
N PRO A 10 -13.35 7.11 -3.16
CA PRO A 10 -12.01 7.66 -2.95
C PRO A 10 -10.95 6.61 -3.21
N LEU A 11 -9.83 7.05 -3.69
CA LEU A 11 -8.69 6.19 -3.97
C LEU A 11 -7.44 6.80 -3.38
N ILE A 12 -6.45 5.95 -3.16
CA ILE A 12 -5.15 6.39 -2.68
C ILE A 12 -4.11 5.86 -3.66
N LEU A 13 -3.12 6.67 -3.98
CA LEU A 13 -2.09 6.24 -4.88
C LEU A 13 -1.14 5.30 -4.15
N LEU A 14 -0.88 4.14 -4.71
CA LEU A 14 0.06 3.18 -4.14
C LEU A 14 1.21 2.97 -5.10
N LYS A 15 2.42 3.10 -4.57
CA LYS A 15 3.60 2.82 -5.36
C LYS A 15 4.46 1.85 -4.57
N ILE A 16 4.81 0.72 -5.17
CA ILE A 16 5.67 -0.27 -4.54
C ILE A 16 6.96 -0.32 -5.32
N GLN A 17 8.06 -0.15 -4.63
CA GLN A 17 9.36 -0.05 -5.23
C GLN A 17 10.29 -1.10 -4.65
N THR A 18 11.05 -1.75 -5.52
CA THR A 18 12.03 -2.74 -5.11
C THR A 18 13.38 -2.31 -5.68
N LYS A 19 14.40 -3.11 -5.45
CA LYS A 19 15.71 -2.81 -6.00
C LYS A 19 15.70 -2.84 -7.51
N GLN A 20 14.80 -3.62 -8.11
CA GLN A 20 14.72 -3.71 -9.56
C GLN A 20 13.88 -2.60 -10.17
N GLY A 21 13.26 -1.77 -9.37
CA GLY A 21 12.46 -0.67 -9.87
C GLY A 21 11.05 -0.70 -9.31
N VAL A 22 10.14 -0.04 -10.01
CA VAL A 22 8.75 0.06 -9.56
C VAL A 22 8.02 -1.19 -9.96
N SER A 23 7.41 -1.89 -8.99
CA SER A 23 6.66 -3.10 -9.27
C SER A 23 5.15 -2.86 -9.29
N PHE A 24 4.69 -1.75 -8.73
CA PHE A 24 3.27 -1.40 -8.76
C PHE A 24 3.14 0.11 -8.66
N ASN A 25 2.23 0.68 -9.43
CA ASN A 25 2.04 2.12 -9.40
C ASN A 25 0.65 2.42 -9.94
N ASP A 26 -0.33 2.53 -9.08
CA ASP A 26 -1.71 2.80 -9.49
C ASP A 26 -2.51 3.26 -8.29
N LYS A 27 -3.69 3.77 -8.53
CA LYS A 27 -4.60 4.17 -7.47
C LYS A 27 -5.40 2.95 -7.06
N VAL A 28 -5.58 2.79 -5.75
CA VAL A 28 -6.26 1.63 -5.20
C VAL A 28 -7.27 2.07 -4.16
N ARG A 29 -8.16 1.16 -3.75
CA ARG A 29 -9.17 1.47 -2.75
C ARG A 29 -8.61 1.40 -1.34
N ALA A 30 -7.65 0.52 -1.12
CA ALA A 30 -7.09 0.33 0.22
C ALA A 30 -5.87 -0.58 0.14
N ILE A 31 -5.08 -0.60 1.19
CA ILE A 31 -3.92 -1.49 1.29
C ILE A 31 -3.98 -2.11 2.67
N THR A 32 -3.79 -3.42 2.76
CA THR A 32 -3.73 -4.13 4.03
C THR A 32 -2.33 -4.69 4.18
N SER A 33 -1.73 -4.52 5.33
CA SER A 33 -0.44 -5.13 5.60
C SER A 33 -0.33 -5.42 7.09
N PHE A 34 0.86 -5.78 7.53
CA PHE A 34 1.10 -6.22 8.89
C PHE A 34 2.34 -5.55 9.45
N ASN A 35 2.31 -5.21 10.71
CA ASN A 35 3.51 -4.78 11.39
C ASN A 35 3.56 -5.53 12.72
N GLU A 36 4.47 -5.17 13.62
CA GLU A 36 4.57 -5.91 14.84
C GLU A 36 3.35 -5.81 15.73
N LYS A 37 2.46 -4.89 15.48
CA LYS A 37 1.24 -4.77 16.26
C LYS A 37 0.10 -5.56 15.63
N GLY A 38 0.30 -6.13 14.46
CA GLY A 38 -0.71 -6.93 13.79
C GLY A 38 -1.12 -6.37 12.46
N VAL A 39 -2.30 -6.76 12.01
CA VAL A 39 -2.80 -6.35 10.71
C VAL A 39 -3.35 -4.93 10.78
N PHE A 40 -3.19 -4.19 9.71
CA PHE A 40 -3.76 -2.84 9.64
C PHE A 40 -4.11 -2.51 8.19
N ASP A 41 -5.00 -1.55 8.02
CA ASP A 41 -5.44 -1.10 6.71
C ASP A 41 -5.05 0.36 6.52
N VAL A 42 -4.70 0.71 5.28
CA VAL A 42 -4.49 2.09 4.91
C VAL A 42 -5.59 2.44 3.92
N LEU A 43 -6.39 3.42 4.29
CA LEU A 43 -7.52 3.84 3.47
C LEU A 43 -7.22 5.21 2.85
N PRO A 44 -7.98 5.62 1.84
CA PRO A 44 -7.77 6.92 1.25
C PRO A 44 -7.87 8.01 2.34
N GLN A 45 -7.09 9.04 2.20
CA GLN A 45 -7.04 10.15 3.15
C GLN A 45 -6.52 9.75 4.53
N HIS A 46 -5.79 8.64 4.60
CA HIS A 46 -5.18 8.22 5.84
C HIS A 46 -4.17 9.28 6.27
N GLU A 47 -4.08 9.54 7.57
CA GLU A 47 -3.12 10.51 8.04
C GLU A 47 -1.70 10.03 7.83
N ASN A 48 -0.75 10.90 7.93
CA ASN A 48 0.64 10.58 7.69
C ASN A 48 1.09 9.45 8.62
N PHE A 49 1.86 8.52 8.08
CA PHE A 49 2.14 7.31 8.80
C PHE A 49 3.37 6.63 8.21
N ILE A 50 4.22 6.09 9.04
CA ILE A 50 5.37 5.30 8.60
C ILE A 50 5.41 4.04 9.44
N SER A 51 5.63 2.91 8.80
CA SER A 51 5.72 1.65 9.53
C SER A 51 6.62 0.67 8.78
N VAL A 52 7.32 -0.15 9.54
CA VAL A 52 8.00 -1.30 8.96
C VAL A 52 6.91 -2.35 8.81
N ILE A 53 6.81 -2.96 7.65
CA ILE A 53 5.78 -3.96 7.39
C ILE A 53 6.43 -5.30 7.11
N LYS A 54 5.65 -6.36 7.24
CA LYS A 54 6.13 -7.71 7.07
C LYS A 54 5.00 -8.62 6.58
N ASP A 55 5.34 -9.83 6.27
CA ASP A 55 4.44 -10.91 5.87
C ASP A 55 3.81 -10.72 4.50
N LYS A 56 3.00 -9.75 4.29
CA LYS A 56 2.40 -9.57 2.99
C LYS A 56 1.71 -8.23 2.85
N ILE A 57 1.41 -7.90 1.61
CA ILE A 57 0.68 -6.71 1.26
C ILE A 57 -0.54 -7.18 0.48
N ILE A 58 -1.71 -6.74 0.87
CA ILE A 58 -2.93 -7.03 0.12
C ILE A 58 -3.39 -5.74 -0.49
N ILE A 59 -3.44 -5.69 -1.82
CA ILE A 59 -3.81 -4.51 -2.55
C ILE A 59 -5.27 -4.65 -2.97
N HIS A 60 -6.12 -3.76 -2.48
CA HIS A 60 -7.52 -3.77 -2.85
C HIS A 60 -7.69 -2.85 -4.05
N THR A 61 -7.65 -3.42 -5.25
CA THR A 61 -7.58 -2.62 -6.46
C THR A 61 -8.89 -1.89 -6.72
N LYS A 62 -8.81 -0.87 -7.55
CA LYS A 62 -10.00 -0.08 -7.86
C LYS A 62 -11.05 -0.89 -8.60
N ASP A 63 -10.68 -2.02 -9.17
CA ASP A 63 -11.63 -2.89 -9.86
C ASP A 63 -12.31 -3.88 -8.95
N GLY A 64 -12.01 -3.84 -7.68
CA GLY A 64 -12.64 -4.75 -6.73
C GLY A 64 -11.94 -6.10 -6.61
N ILE A 65 -10.79 -6.26 -7.22
CA ILE A 65 -10.03 -7.50 -7.15
C ILE A 65 -8.87 -7.30 -6.21
N ASP A 66 -8.67 -8.22 -5.31
CA ASP A 66 -7.56 -8.13 -4.38
C ASP A 66 -6.35 -8.83 -4.95
N LYS A 67 -5.18 -8.22 -4.76
CA LYS A 67 -3.93 -8.83 -5.15
C LYS A 67 -3.10 -8.98 -3.90
N GLU A 68 -2.48 -10.12 -3.75
CA GLU A 68 -1.70 -10.40 -2.56
C GLU A 68 -0.23 -10.60 -2.93
N MET A 69 0.65 -9.98 -2.19
CA MET A 69 2.08 -10.09 -2.43
C MET A 69 2.77 -10.46 -1.12
N LYS A 70 3.48 -11.57 -1.09
CA LYS A 70 4.21 -11.96 0.09
C LYS A 70 5.53 -11.21 0.14
N ILE A 71 5.91 -10.77 1.31
CA ILE A 71 7.14 -10.01 1.47
C ILE A 71 7.87 -10.48 2.73
N ASP A 72 9.15 -10.21 2.81
CA ASP A 72 9.88 -10.46 4.05
C ASP A 72 9.69 -9.24 4.92
N SER A 73 10.08 -8.08 4.45
CA SER A 73 9.84 -6.86 5.18
C SER A 73 9.95 -5.69 4.22
N GLY A 74 9.46 -4.57 4.65
CA GLY A 74 9.53 -3.36 3.86
C GLY A 74 9.21 -2.16 4.73
N VAL A 75 9.21 -1.01 4.11
CA VAL A 75 8.85 0.23 4.80
C VAL A 75 7.68 0.85 4.03
N LEU A 76 6.63 1.16 4.76
CA LEU A 76 5.47 1.82 4.20
C LEU A 76 5.44 3.26 4.71
N LYS A 77 5.28 4.19 3.80
CA LYS A 77 5.17 5.59 4.17
C LYS A 77 3.90 6.14 3.52
N VAL A 78 3.02 6.70 4.32
CA VAL A 78 1.78 7.30 3.82
C VAL A 78 1.87 8.79 4.07
N GLN A 79 1.65 9.58 3.02
CA GLN A 79 1.73 11.02 3.13
C GLN A 79 0.89 11.64 2.02
N GLU A 80 0.00 12.54 2.39
CA GLU A 80 -0.80 13.25 1.39
C GLU A 80 -1.52 12.36 0.38
N ASN A 81 -2.19 11.36 0.90
CA ASN A 81 -2.96 10.43 0.09
C ASN A 81 -2.12 9.63 -0.90
N GLU A 82 -0.86 9.39 -0.56
CA GLU A 82 0.02 8.54 -1.34
C GLU A 82 0.68 7.56 -0.41
N ALA A 83 0.69 6.30 -0.76
CA ALA A 83 1.34 5.25 -0.01
C ALA A 83 2.53 4.76 -0.82
N HIS A 84 3.71 4.84 -0.22
CA HIS A 84 4.94 4.37 -0.84
C HIS A 84 5.43 3.19 -0.05
N ILE A 85 5.67 2.08 -0.71
CA ILE A 85 6.23 0.90 -0.06
C ILE A 85 7.57 0.59 -0.70
N PHE A 86 8.58 0.41 0.14
CA PHE A 86 9.94 0.08 -0.32
C PHE A 86 10.26 -1.32 0.17
N LEU A 87 10.56 -2.22 -0.75
CA LEU A 87 10.85 -3.62 -0.44
C LEU A 87 12.29 -3.95 -0.77
N GLY A 88 12.78 -5.03 -0.14
CA GLY A 88 14.12 -5.51 -0.47
C GLY A 88 15.24 -4.59 -0.06
N ILE A 89 15.04 -3.84 0.99
CA ILE A 89 16.05 -2.93 1.44
C ILE A 89 16.84 -3.52 2.52
N THR A 90 17.20 -4.67 2.41
CA THR A 90 17.97 -5.18 3.49
C THR A 90 19.35 -4.72 3.35
N GLU A 91 19.91 -4.59 3.74
CA GLU A 91 21.00 -4.43 3.66
C GLU A 91 21.85 -5.04 3.59
N THR A 92 22.37 -5.33 3.57
CA THR A 92 23.06 -5.76 3.51
C THR A 92 23.87 -5.92 3.35
N SER A 93 24.39 -6.04 3.27
CA SER A 93 25.01 -6.23 3.08
C SER A 93 25.83 -6.07 3.11
N VAL A 94 26.34 -5.96 3.33
CA VAL A 94 27.12 -5.82 3.21
C VAL A 94 27.69 -5.97 3.14
#